data_617c758b33e7647566cb08e79d871010
#
_entry.id   617c758b33e7647566cb08e79d871010
#
_cell.length_a   1.000
_cell.length_b   1.000
_cell.length_c   1.000
_cell.angle_alpha   90.00
_cell.angle_beta   90.00
_cell.angle_gamma   90.00
#
_symmetry.space_group_name_H-M   'P 1'
#
loop_
_entity.id
_entity.type
_entity.pdbx_description
1 polymer ?
#
loop_
_entity_poly.entity_id
_entity_poly.type
_entity_poly.pdbx_seq_one_letter_code
_entity_poly.pdbx_strand_id
1 'polypeptide(L)'
;MLSNKSKAIGYIMLSAFGFALMTAFVRLAGDLPFTQKSLFRNLVAVAVAVIVLRREKCGFKWEKGNLPLLILRSTCGTLGIFCNYYAIDHLVLADANILNKMSPFFAILFSLFLLKERANIWQYLSVLAAFGGAMLIIKPGFSADAFPAVIGLLGGMGAGAAYTFVRALSKRKEKSARIVFFFSAFSSLTALPFVIADFHPMTFAQFMCLMGAGAAA
;
A
#
# COMPACT_ATOMS: atom_id res chain seq x y z
N MET A 1 6.58 -5.82 32.55
CA MET A 1 6.65 -4.88 31.41
C MET A 1 7.14 -5.64 30.18
N LEU A 2 6.36 -5.68 29.09
CA LEU A 2 6.79 -6.29 27.84
C LEU A 2 8.01 -5.53 27.27
N SER A 3 9.04 -6.25 26.86
CA SER A 3 10.24 -5.69 26.21
C SER A 3 9.81 -4.85 24.98
N ASN A 4 10.55 -3.79 24.65
CA ASN A 4 10.29 -2.98 23.47
C ASN A 4 10.26 -3.81 22.17
N LYS A 5 11.03 -4.92 22.13
CA LYS A 5 10.98 -5.89 21.02
C LYS A 5 9.65 -6.62 20.95
N SER A 6 9.10 -7.08 22.09
CA SER A 6 7.80 -7.77 22.11
C SER A 6 6.65 -6.87 21.68
N LYS A 7 6.69 -5.59 22.06
CA LYS A 7 5.70 -4.59 21.60
C LYS A 7 5.81 -4.37 20.09
N ALA A 8 7.03 -4.24 19.55
CA ALA A 8 7.24 -4.07 18.11
C ALA A 8 6.72 -5.28 17.32
N ILE A 9 6.98 -6.48 17.78
CA ILE A 9 6.46 -7.72 17.17
C ILE A 9 4.93 -7.72 17.21
N GLY A 10 4.31 -7.37 18.34
CA GLY A 10 2.86 -7.27 18.47
C GLY A 10 2.24 -6.28 17.45
N TYR A 11 2.84 -5.11 17.26
CA TYR A 11 2.38 -4.14 16.26
C TYR A 11 2.53 -4.66 14.82
N ILE A 12 3.60 -5.38 14.51
CA ILE A 12 3.79 -5.99 13.18
C ILE A 12 2.73 -7.05 12.92
N MET A 13 2.45 -7.92 13.91
CA MET A 13 1.40 -8.95 13.79
C MET A 13 0.02 -8.33 13.61
N LEU A 14 -0.32 -7.29 14.39
CA LEU A 14 -1.57 -6.56 14.27
C LEU A 14 -1.71 -5.90 12.89
N SER A 15 -0.64 -5.28 12.40
CA SER A 15 -0.60 -4.69 11.07
C SER A 15 -0.78 -5.75 9.98
N ALA A 16 -0.13 -6.90 10.08
CA ALA A 16 -0.29 -8.00 9.13
C ALA A 16 -1.71 -8.54 9.10
N PHE A 17 -2.34 -8.68 10.27
CA PHE A 17 -3.73 -9.08 10.40
C PHE A 17 -4.68 -8.02 9.79
N GLY A 18 -4.45 -6.73 10.06
CA GLY A 18 -5.19 -5.63 9.46
C GLY A 18 -5.12 -5.66 7.94
N PHE A 19 -3.93 -5.85 7.36
CA PHE A 19 -3.76 -5.98 5.91
C PHE A 19 -4.49 -7.18 5.32
N ALA A 20 -4.47 -8.33 6.00
CA ALA A 20 -5.21 -9.52 5.56
C ALA A 20 -6.73 -9.24 5.55
N LEU A 21 -7.23 -8.61 6.61
CA LEU A 21 -8.64 -8.23 6.75
C LEU A 21 -9.05 -7.21 5.67
N MET A 22 -8.22 -6.17 5.46
CA MET A 22 -8.40 -5.20 4.38
C MET A 22 -8.55 -5.90 3.01
N THR A 23 -7.65 -6.81 2.69
CA THR A 23 -7.67 -7.53 1.41
C THR A 23 -8.93 -8.38 1.26
N ALA A 24 -9.36 -9.06 2.33
CA ALA A 24 -10.60 -9.81 2.34
C ALA A 24 -11.82 -8.91 2.10
N PHE A 25 -11.92 -7.77 2.76
CA PHE A 25 -13.00 -6.80 2.55
C PHE A 25 -13.01 -6.23 1.14
N VAL A 26 -11.84 -5.93 0.55
CA VAL A 26 -11.74 -5.47 -0.84
C VAL A 26 -12.26 -6.53 -1.80
N ARG A 27 -11.98 -7.81 -1.55
CA ARG A 27 -12.50 -8.93 -2.36
C ARG A 27 -14.00 -9.11 -2.18
N LEU A 28 -14.51 -9.03 -0.95
CA LEU A 28 -15.94 -9.13 -0.63
C LEU A 28 -16.77 -7.96 -1.19
N ALA A 29 -16.15 -6.81 -1.46
CA ALA A 29 -16.82 -5.69 -2.12
C ALA A 29 -17.22 -6.02 -3.57
N GLY A 30 -16.76 -7.16 -4.15
CA GLY A 30 -17.22 -7.68 -5.44
C GLY A 30 -16.81 -6.81 -6.62
N ASP A 31 -17.65 -6.74 -7.65
CA ASP A 31 -17.37 -6.18 -8.97
C ASP A 31 -17.44 -4.63 -9.02
N LEU A 32 -16.93 -3.96 -8.00
CA LEU A 32 -16.78 -2.51 -8.03
C LEU A 32 -15.46 -2.11 -8.68
N PRO A 33 -15.40 -0.99 -9.42
CA PRO A 33 -14.15 -0.47 -9.98
C PRO A 33 -13.07 -0.29 -8.90
N PHE A 34 -11.85 -0.69 -9.19
CA PHE A 34 -10.73 -0.59 -8.25
C PHE A 34 -10.47 0.86 -7.78
N THR A 35 -10.77 1.85 -8.63
CA THR A 35 -10.70 3.28 -8.30
C THR A 35 -11.71 3.66 -7.21
N GLN A 36 -12.94 3.14 -7.32
CA GLN A 36 -14.00 3.35 -6.34
C GLN A 36 -13.67 2.67 -5.00
N LYS A 37 -13.20 1.42 -5.03
CA LYS A 37 -12.69 0.71 -3.85
C LYS A 37 -11.57 1.51 -3.16
N SER A 38 -10.63 2.02 -3.93
CA SER A 38 -9.51 2.83 -3.43
C SER A 38 -9.99 4.15 -2.81
N LEU A 39 -10.95 4.84 -3.44
CA LEU A 39 -11.50 6.12 -2.94
C LEU A 39 -12.10 5.94 -1.55
N PHE A 40 -13.05 5.01 -1.40
CA PHE A 40 -13.75 4.82 -0.12
C PHE A 40 -12.81 4.38 1.00
N ARG A 41 -11.90 3.45 0.71
CA ARG A 41 -10.86 3.05 1.67
C ARG A 41 -9.99 4.24 2.11
N ASN A 42 -9.56 5.08 1.17
CA ASN A 42 -8.69 6.22 1.49
C ASN A 42 -9.45 7.35 2.21
N LEU A 43 -10.75 7.55 1.98
CA LEU A 43 -11.56 8.50 2.74
C LEU A 43 -11.60 8.14 4.24
N VAL A 44 -11.73 6.86 4.56
CA VAL A 44 -11.63 6.40 5.96
C VAL A 44 -10.23 6.67 6.53
N ALA A 45 -9.19 6.38 5.75
CA ALA A 45 -7.81 6.63 6.17
C ALA A 45 -7.53 8.13 6.40
N VAL A 46 -8.10 9.03 5.57
CA VAL A 46 -8.05 10.49 5.79
C VAL A 46 -8.72 10.85 7.12
N ALA A 47 -9.94 10.34 7.38
CA ALA A 47 -10.66 10.62 8.61
C ALA A 47 -9.85 10.20 9.86
N VAL A 48 -9.30 8.98 9.83
CA VAL A 48 -8.44 8.47 10.91
C VAL A 48 -7.18 9.33 11.06
N ALA A 49 -6.51 9.66 9.97
CA ALA A 49 -5.30 10.50 10.02
C ALA A 49 -5.58 11.90 10.59
N VAL A 50 -6.72 12.51 10.25
CA VAL A 50 -7.15 13.80 10.81
C VAL A 50 -7.38 13.68 12.32
N ILE A 51 -8.04 12.62 12.79
CA ILE A 51 -8.26 12.38 14.22
C ILE A 51 -6.92 12.25 14.95
N VAL A 52 -5.97 11.47 14.40
CA VAL A 52 -4.65 11.29 14.99
C VAL A 52 -3.87 12.61 15.03
N LEU A 53 -3.85 13.38 13.93
CA LEU A 53 -3.19 14.69 13.88
C LEU A 53 -3.74 15.66 14.92
N ARG A 54 -5.07 15.68 15.13
CA ARG A 54 -5.70 16.52 16.16
C ARG A 54 -5.33 16.06 17.56
N ARG A 55 -5.33 14.74 17.82
CA ARG A 55 -4.96 14.18 19.15
C ARG A 55 -3.49 14.44 19.49
N GLU A 56 -2.60 14.32 18.53
CA GLU A 56 -1.18 14.58 18.73
C GLU A 56 -0.83 16.07 18.73
N LYS A 57 -1.82 16.96 18.56
CA LYS A 57 -1.63 18.40 18.40
C LYS A 57 -0.59 18.75 17.32
N CYS A 58 -0.50 17.93 16.29
CA CYS A 58 0.37 18.12 15.15
C CYS A 58 -0.36 18.94 14.08
N GLY A 59 0.23 20.05 13.68
CA GLY A 59 -0.30 20.84 12.56
C GLY A 59 -0.26 20.04 11.25
N PHE A 60 -1.06 20.46 10.27
CA PHE A 60 -1.11 19.89 8.92
C PHE A 60 0.07 20.28 8.04
N LYS A 61 0.92 21.20 8.48
CA LYS A 61 2.08 21.65 7.72
C LYS A 61 3.19 20.61 7.81
N TRP A 62 3.69 20.20 6.64
CA TRP A 62 4.87 19.35 6.52
C TRP A 62 6.15 20.16 6.71
N GLU A 63 7.25 19.47 7.00
CA GLU A 63 8.57 20.09 7.15
C GLU A 63 9.08 20.62 5.80
N LYS A 64 9.78 21.75 5.82
CA LYS A 64 10.32 22.37 4.61
C LYS A 64 11.23 21.41 3.85
N GLY A 65 11.00 21.28 2.52
CA GLY A 65 11.79 20.38 1.66
C GLY A 65 11.29 18.93 1.62
N ASN A 66 10.26 18.54 2.37
CA ASN A 66 9.70 17.19 2.34
C ASN A 66 8.61 16.99 1.29
N LEU A 67 8.07 18.08 0.74
CA LEU A 67 6.97 18.03 -0.24
C LEU A 67 7.28 17.13 -1.45
N PRO A 68 8.46 17.19 -2.11
CA PRO A 68 8.74 16.30 -3.24
C PRO A 68 8.69 14.81 -2.85
N LEU A 69 9.22 14.47 -1.68
CA LEU A 69 9.18 13.09 -1.18
C LEU A 69 7.77 12.64 -0.83
N LEU A 70 6.91 13.53 -0.30
CA LEU A 70 5.52 13.26 -0.04
C LEU A 70 4.74 13.00 -1.35
N ILE A 71 5.00 13.80 -2.39
CA ILE A 71 4.39 13.60 -3.72
C ILE A 71 4.85 12.27 -4.32
N LEU A 72 6.17 12.01 -4.37
CA LEU A 72 6.70 10.75 -4.91
C LEU A 72 6.16 9.54 -4.16
N ARG A 73 6.15 9.60 -2.82
CA ARG A 73 5.55 8.57 -1.98
C ARG A 73 4.08 8.35 -2.33
N SER A 74 3.32 9.42 -2.51
CA SER A 74 1.89 9.33 -2.76
C SER A 74 1.59 8.83 -4.16
N THR A 75 2.33 9.28 -5.17
CA THR A 75 2.20 8.78 -6.54
C THR A 75 2.52 7.29 -6.63
N CYS A 76 3.69 6.87 -6.14
CA CYS A 76 4.07 5.45 -6.15
C CYS A 76 3.10 4.60 -5.34
N GLY A 77 2.65 5.09 -4.18
CA GLY A 77 1.70 4.37 -3.33
C GLY A 77 0.31 4.25 -3.96
N THR A 78 -0.20 5.30 -4.62
CA THR A 78 -1.50 5.28 -5.28
C THR A 78 -1.49 4.33 -6.49
N LEU A 79 -0.46 4.43 -7.34
CA LEU A 79 -0.28 3.48 -8.44
C LEU A 79 -0.15 2.04 -7.93
N GLY A 80 0.61 1.84 -6.84
CA GLY A 80 0.73 0.55 -6.18
C GLY A 80 -0.60 -0.02 -5.72
N ILE A 81 -1.48 0.81 -5.12
CA ILE A 81 -2.82 0.39 -4.70
C ILE A 81 -3.68 0.03 -5.92
N PHE A 82 -3.70 0.83 -6.96
CA PHE A 82 -4.50 0.57 -8.16
C PHE A 82 -4.10 -0.75 -8.80
N CYS A 83 -2.80 -0.98 -8.99
CA CYS A 83 -2.28 -2.23 -9.53
C CYS A 83 -2.61 -3.43 -8.63
N ASN A 84 -2.47 -3.28 -7.30
CA ASN A 84 -2.77 -4.34 -6.36
C ASN A 84 -4.27 -4.69 -6.34
N TYR A 85 -5.16 -3.70 -6.38
CA TYR A 85 -6.60 -3.94 -6.40
C TYR A 85 -7.03 -4.57 -7.72
N TYR A 86 -6.47 -4.13 -8.84
CA TYR A 86 -6.66 -4.80 -10.12
C TYR A 86 -6.24 -6.27 -10.06
N ALA A 87 -5.09 -6.57 -9.47
CA ALA A 87 -4.62 -7.95 -9.31
C ALA A 87 -5.54 -8.78 -8.39
N ILE A 88 -6.07 -8.20 -7.31
CA ILE A 88 -7.04 -8.86 -6.41
C ILE A 88 -8.32 -9.24 -7.16
N ASP A 89 -8.77 -8.42 -8.08
CA ASP A 89 -10.00 -8.67 -8.84
C ASP A 89 -9.81 -9.74 -9.94
N HIS A 90 -8.59 -9.90 -10.49
CA HIS A 90 -8.33 -10.76 -11.65
C HIS A 90 -7.51 -12.02 -11.33
N LEU A 91 -6.92 -12.14 -10.16
CA LEU A 91 -6.13 -13.29 -9.73
C LEU A 91 -6.78 -14.03 -8.56
N VAL A 92 -6.28 -15.22 -8.28
CA VAL A 92 -6.53 -15.87 -7.00
C VAL A 92 -5.97 -14.99 -5.90
N LEU A 93 -6.75 -14.76 -4.84
CA LEU A 93 -6.40 -13.84 -3.75
C LEU A 93 -5.04 -14.13 -3.11
N ALA A 94 -4.66 -15.41 -3.03
CA ALA A 94 -3.36 -15.83 -2.52
C ALA A 94 -2.22 -15.30 -3.40
N ASP A 95 -2.33 -15.44 -4.72
CA ASP A 95 -1.30 -15.01 -5.68
C ASP A 95 -1.16 -13.48 -5.69
N ALA A 96 -2.27 -12.74 -5.71
CA ALA A 96 -2.27 -11.28 -5.61
C ALA A 96 -1.59 -10.81 -4.31
N ASN A 97 -1.87 -11.48 -3.18
CA ASN A 97 -1.23 -11.17 -1.91
C ASN A 97 0.27 -11.47 -1.91
N ILE A 98 0.71 -12.57 -2.50
CA ILE A 98 2.13 -12.92 -2.56
C ILE A 98 2.88 -11.89 -3.42
N LEU A 99 2.33 -11.50 -4.58
CA LEU A 99 2.92 -10.49 -5.44
C LEU A 99 3.02 -9.12 -4.72
N ASN A 100 2.00 -8.73 -3.99
CA ASN A 100 2.06 -7.51 -3.17
C ASN A 100 3.10 -7.61 -2.03
N LYS A 101 3.30 -8.81 -1.44
CA LYS A 101 4.34 -9.08 -0.43
C LYS A 101 5.76 -9.04 -0.98
N MET A 102 5.94 -8.88 -2.28
CA MET A 102 7.26 -8.54 -2.87
C MET A 102 7.70 -7.10 -2.53
N SER A 103 6.82 -6.25 -2.05
CA SER A 103 7.12 -4.85 -1.74
C SER A 103 8.31 -4.63 -0.78
N PRO A 104 8.57 -5.41 0.28
CA PRO A 104 9.76 -5.25 1.10
C PRO A 104 11.07 -5.49 0.34
N PHE A 105 11.07 -6.44 -0.62
CA PHE A 105 12.24 -6.74 -1.43
C PHE A 105 12.53 -5.62 -2.42
N PHE A 106 11.49 -5.07 -3.05
CA PHE A 106 11.62 -3.85 -3.84
C PHE A 106 12.09 -2.65 -3.00
N ALA A 107 11.61 -2.53 -1.76
CA ALA A 107 12.07 -1.48 -0.85
C ALA A 107 13.57 -1.60 -0.54
N ILE A 108 14.12 -2.82 -0.41
CA ILE A 108 15.56 -3.05 -0.30
C ILE A 108 16.26 -2.52 -1.56
N LEU A 109 15.82 -2.94 -2.76
CA LEU A 109 16.41 -2.50 -4.02
C LEU A 109 16.40 -0.97 -4.15
N PHE A 110 15.25 -0.33 -3.92
CA PHE A 110 15.14 1.13 -3.99
C PHE A 110 15.97 1.84 -2.92
N SER A 111 16.13 1.26 -1.73
CA SER A 111 16.97 1.87 -0.70
C SER A 111 18.45 1.89 -1.08
N LEU A 112 18.93 0.90 -1.83
CA LEU A 112 20.28 0.89 -2.37
C LEU A 112 20.53 2.06 -3.32
N PHE A 113 19.58 2.31 -4.23
CA PHE A 113 19.73 3.35 -5.26
C PHE A 113 19.38 4.75 -4.73
N LEU A 114 18.23 4.89 -4.04
CA LEU A 114 17.70 6.19 -3.61
C LEU A 114 18.32 6.69 -2.31
N LEU A 115 18.58 5.80 -1.35
CA LEU A 115 19.13 6.16 -0.05
C LEU A 115 20.63 5.87 0.06
N LYS A 116 21.24 5.27 -0.99
CA LYS A 116 22.64 4.85 -1.03
C LYS A 116 23.06 4.01 0.18
N GLU A 117 22.12 3.20 0.68
CA GLU A 117 22.37 2.27 1.77
C GLU A 117 23.08 1.03 1.25
N ARG A 118 23.97 0.45 2.05
CA ARG A 118 24.62 -0.82 1.70
C ARG A 118 23.75 -1.98 2.18
N ALA A 119 23.39 -2.89 1.28
CA ALA A 119 22.72 -4.13 1.65
C ALA A 119 23.73 -5.18 2.09
N ASN A 120 23.32 -6.04 3.04
CA ASN A 120 24.07 -7.23 3.41
C ASN A 120 23.86 -8.32 2.34
N ILE A 121 24.81 -9.25 2.21
CA ILE A 121 24.71 -10.40 1.30
C ILE A 121 23.42 -11.21 1.51
N TRP A 122 22.97 -11.35 2.75
CA TRP A 122 21.71 -12.02 3.07
C TRP A 122 20.47 -11.31 2.50
N GLN A 123 20.51 -9.98 2.38
CA GLN A 123 19.45 -9.21 1.74
C GLN A 123 19.43 -9.44 0.23
N TYR A 124 20.59 -9.50 -0.42
CA TYR A 124 20.66 -9.84 -1.84
C TYR A 124 20.12 -11.24 -2.12
N LEU A 125 20.52 -12.24 -1.31
CA LEU A 125 20.02 -13.61 -1.45
C LEU A 125 18.49 -13.68 -1.22
N SER A 126 17.97 -12.94 -0.26
CA SER A 126 16.53 -12.86 0.01
C SER A 126 15.77 -12.26 -1.18
N VAL A 127 16.31 -11.20 -1.80
CA VAL A 127 15.73 -10.59 -2.99
C VAL A 127 15.71 -11.59 -4.15
N LEU A 128 16.82 -12.26 -4.42
CA LEU A 128 16.90 -13.27 -5.49
C LEU A 128 15.90 -14.42 -5.28
N ALA A 129 15.84 -14.96 -4.05
CA ALA A 129 14.90 -16.02 -3.71
C ALA A 129 13.43 -15.58 -3.88
N ALA A 130 13.10 -14.35 -3.46
CA ALA A 130 11.76 -13.79 -3.59
C ALA A 130 11.36 -13.58 -5.05
N PHE A 131 12.25 -13.06 -5.90
CA PHE A 131 11.98 -12.92 -7.33
C PHE A 131 11.87 -14.27 -8.03
N GLY A 132 12.68 -15.27 -7.65
CA GLY A 132 12.52 -16.66 -8.10
C GLY A 132 11.12 -17.22 -7.76
N GLY A 133 10.65 -17.01 -6.53
CA GLY A 133 9.31 -17.38 -6.10
C GLY A 133 8.21 -16.65 -6.87
N ALA A 134 8.37 -15.35 -7.12
CA ALA A 134 7.41 -14.57 -7.93
C ALA A 134 7.31 -15.11 -9.36
N MET A 135 8.42 -15.53 -9.98
CA MET A 135 8.42 -16.13 -11.32
C MET A 135 7.60 -17.42 -11.37
N LEU A 136 7.60 -18.23 -10.31
CA LEU A 136 6.78 -19.44 -10.22
C LEU A 136 5.27 -19.12 -10.19
N ILE A 137 4.88 -17.97 -9.64
CA ILE A 137 3.49 -17.52 -9.59
C ILE A 137 3.07 -16.93 -10.94
N ILE A 138 3.90 -16.05 -11.50
CA ILE A 138 3.62 -15.41 -12.80
C ILE A 138 3.53 -16.45 -13.91
N LYS A 139 4.24 -17.59 -13.77
CA LYS A 139 4.28 -18.68 -14.76
C LYS A 139 4.41 -18.08 -16.16
N PRO A 140 5.59 -17.56 -16.56
CA PRO A 140 5.77 -16.87 -17.84
C PRO A 140 5.47 -17.82 -19.00
N GLY A 141 4.22 -17.95 -19.32
CA GLY A 141 3.61 -18.58 -20.47
C GLY A 141 2.59 -17.57 -21.01
N PHE A 142 2.27 -17.60 -22.28
CA PHE A 142 1.28 -16.71 -22.89
C PHE A 142 -0.17 -17.02 -22.42
N SER A 143 -0.35 -17.21 -21.11
CA SER A 143 -1.67 -17.42 -20.49
C SER A 143 -2.32 -16.08 -20.18
N ALA A 144 -3.64 -16.03 -20.21
CA ALA A 144 -4.42 -14.83 -19.88
C ALA A 144 -4.13 -14.29 -18.46
N ASP A 145 -3.64 -15.15 -17.56
CA ASP A 145 -3.32 -14.81 -16.18
C ASP A 145 -1.96 -14.09 -16.01
N ALA A 146 -1.10 -14.09 -17.04
CA ALA A 146 0.21 -13.47 -16.94
C ALA A 146 0.11 -11.93 -16.82
N PHE A 147 -0.82 -11.30 -17.53
CA PHE A 147 -0.98 -9.84 -17.51
C PHE A 147 -1.41 -9.32 -16.13
N PRO A 148 -2.47 -9.83 -15.47
CA PRO A 148 -2.82 -9.44 -14.12
C PRO A 148 -1.70 -9.70 -13.10
N ALA A 149 -0.91 -10.78 -13.26
CA ALA A 149 0.21 -11.08 -12.38
C ALA A 149 1.35 -10.07 -12.51
N VAL A 150 1.66 -9.62 -13.73
CA VAL A 150 2.63 -8.53 -13.95
C VAL A 150 2.13 -7.23 -13.32
N ILE A 151 0.85 -6.89 -13.47
CA ILE A 151 0.26 -5.72 -12.81
C ILE A 151 0.38 -5.84 -11.29
N GLY A 152 0.10 -7.02 -10.72
CA GLY A 152 0.26 -7.28 -9.29
C GLY A 152 1.70 -7.08 -8.80
N LEU A 153 2.68 -7.54 -9.58
CA LEU A 153 4.10 -7.32 -9.30
C LEU A 153 4.48 -5.83 -9.35
N LEU A 154 3.98 -5.10 -10.36
CA LEU A 154 4.13 -3.63 -10.45
C LEU A 154 3.48 -2.93 -9.25
N GLY A 155 2.37 -3.46 -8.75
CA GLY A 155 1.75 -3.03 -7.49
C GLY A 155 2.69 -3.16 -6.30
N GLY A 156 3.33 -4.32 -6.15
CA GLY A 156 4.36 -4.59 -5.15
C GLY A 156 5.57 -3.66 -5.29
N MET A 157 6.01 -3.39 -6.52
CA MET A 157 7.09 -2.45 -6.83
C MET A 157 6.73 -1.02 -6.41
N GLY A 158 5.54 -0.54 -6.75
CA GLY A 158 5.04 0.78 -6.35
C GLY A 158 4.95 0.93 -4.83
N ALA A 159 4.47 -0.11 -4.13
CA ALA A 159 4.44 -0.15 -2.68
C ALA A 159 5.86 -0.12 -2.08
N GLY A 160 6.82 -0.87 -2.65
CA GLY A 160 8.21 -0.88 -2.22
C GLY A 160 8.89 0.49 -2.37
N ALA A 161 8.67 1.17 -3.49
CA ALA A 161 9.12 2.55 -3.69
C ALA A 161 8.50 3.50 -2.65
N ALA A 162 7.19 3.38 -2.42
CA ALA A 162 6.50 4.18 -1.42
C ALA A 162 7.07 3.98 -0.01
N TYR A 163 7.38 2.74 0.40
CA TYR A 163 8.02 2.45 1.68
C TYR A 163 9.42 3.06 1.80
N THR A 164 10.18 3.07 0.70
CA THR A 164 11.50 3.72 0.68
C THR A 164 11.38 5.23 0.91
N PHE A 165 10.40 5.88 0.29
CA PHE A 165 10.14 7.31 0.54
C PHE A 165 9.62 7.57 1.95
N VAL A 166 8.78 6.70 2.53
CA VAL A 166 8.38 6.78 3.94
C VAL A 166 9.61 6.72 4.84
N ARG A 167 10.55 5.80 4.58
CA ARG A 167 11.81 5.71 5.33
C ARG A 167 12.65 6.98 5.20
N ALA A 168 12.74 7.56 3.99
CA ALA A 168 13.43 8.83 3.77
C ALA A 168 12.79 9.98 4.54
N LEU A 169 11.46 10.09 4.53
CA LEU A 169 10.69 11.08 5.28
C LEU A 169 10.86 10.92 6.80
N SER A 170 10.85 9.67 7.29
CA SER A 170 11.09 9.37 8.71
C SER A 170 12.49 9.78 9.17
N LYS A 171 13.53 9.58 8.32
CA LYS A 171 14.89 10.08 8.58
C LYS A 171 14.95 11.61 8.67
N ARG A 172 14.05 12.30 7.95
CA ARG A 172 13.90 13.77 8.01
C ARG A 172 12.94 14.23 9.11
N LYS A 173 12.59 13.34 10.07
CA LYS A 173 11.72 13.60 11.20
C LYS A 173 10.29 14.03 10.83
N GLU A 174 9.83 13.68 9.62
CA GLU A 174 8.43 13.90 9.26
C GLU A 174 7.54 12.95 10.06
N LYS A 175 6.42 13.44 10.56
CA LYS A 175 5.50 12.65 11.40
C LYS A 175 4.68 11.68 10.56
N SER A 176 4.59 10.44 11.01
CA SER A 176 3.88 9.37 10.30
C SER A 176 2.42 9.74 9.99
N ALA A 177 1.72 10.38 10.93
CA ALA A 177 0.33 10.82 10.73
C ALA A 177 0.20 11.81 9.56
N ARG A 178 1.16 12.73 9.35
CA ARG A 178 1.18 13.64 8.20
C ARG A 178 1.44 12.90 6.89
N ILE A 179 2.35 11.92 6.90
CA ILE A 179 2.64 11.10 5.72
C ILE A 179 1.40 10.33 5.30
N VAL A 180 0.67 9.72 6.25
CA VAL A 180 -0.57 9.00 5.98
C VAL A 180 -1.67 9.95 5.50
N PHE A 181 -1.85 11.09 6.15
CA PHE A 181 -2.83 12.11 5.76
C PHE A 181 -2.59 12.57 4.31
N PHE A 182 -1.36 13.00 4.01
CA PHE A 182 -1.02 13.49 2.67
C PHE A 182 -1.25 12.43 1.59
N PHE A 183 -0.81 11.21 1.85
CA PHE A 183 -1.02 10.09 0.94
C PHE A 183 -2.50 9.80 0.70
N SER A 184 -3.28 9.66 1.76
CA SER A 184 -4.68 9.28 1.63
C SER A 184 -5.50 10.39 0.97
N ALA A 185 -5.19 11.66 1.27
CA ALA A 185 -5.80 12.80 0.61
C ALA A 185 -5.43 12.87 -0.88
N PHE A 186 -4.13 12.70 -1.21
CA PHE A 186 -3.64 12.66 -2.58
C PHE A 186 -4.28 11.51 -3.38
N SER A 187 -4.31 10.32 -2.80
CA SER A 187 -4.89 9.14 -3.44
C SER A 187 -6.40 9.29 -3.64
N SER A 188 -7.12 9.86 -2.68
CA SER A 188 -8.55 10.16 -2.82
C SER A 188 -8.79 11.19 -3.92
N LEU A 189 -7.99 12.26 -3.98
CA LEU A 189 -8.11 13.29 -5.01
C LEU A 189 -7.81 12.74 -6.40
N THR A 190 -6.82 11.86 -6.51
CA THR A 190 -6.47 11.19 -7.78
C THR A 190 -7.55 10.21 -8.23
N ALA A 191 -8.18 9.48 -7.31
CA ALA A 191 -9.24 8.53 -7.63
C ALA A 191 -10.58 9.21 -7.97
N LEU A 192 -10.84 10.39 -7.42
CA LEU A 192 -12.12 11.10 -7.52
C LEU A 192 -12.60 11.33 -8.96
N PRO A 193 -11.78 11.84 -9.92
CA PRO A 193 -12.22 12.04 -11.30
C PRO A 193 -12.69 10.74 -11.97
N PHE A 194 -11.99 9.64 -11.72
CA PHE A 194 -12.33 8.33 -12.28
C PHE A 194 -13.64 7.80 -11.70
N VAL A 195 -13.88 8.02 -10.40
CA VAL A 195 -15.12 7.60 -9.75
C VAL A 195 -16.30 8.45 -10.19
N ILE A 196 -16.10 9.75 -10.44
CA ILE A 196 -17.17 10.62 -10.97
C ILE A 196 -17.54 10.21 -12.41
N ALA A 197 -16.54 9.82 -13.22
CA ALA A 197 -16.76 9.40 -14.61
C ALA A 197 -17.45 8.05 -14.72
N ASP A 198 -17.17 7.14 -13.79
CA ASP A 198 -17.66 5.74 -13.82
C ASP A 198 -18.08 5.30 -12.42
N PHE A 199 -19.17 5.89 -11.92
CA PHE A 199 -19.71 5.53 -10.61
C PHE A 199 -20.67 4.36 -10.70
N HIS A 200 -20.34 3.28 -9.98
CA HIS A 200 -21.22 2.14 -9.86
C HIS A 200 -22.03 2.19 -8.55
N PRO A 201 -23.36 2.07 -8.61
CA PRO A 201 -24.19 2.01 -7.41
C PRO A 201 -23.75 0.85 -6.51
N MET A 202 -23.57 1.13 -5.23
CA MET A 202 -23.15 0.15 -4.24
C MET A 202 -24.31 -0.30 -3.39
N THR A 203 -24.34 -1.61 -3.08
CA THR A 203 -25.20 -2.13 -2.04
C THR A 203 -24.69 -1.70 -0.65
N PHE A 204 -25.55 -1.71 0.35
CA PHE A 204 -25.16 -1.40 1.72
C PHE A 204 -24.05 -2.35 2.23
N ALA A 205 -24.09 -3.62 1.85
CA ALA A 205 -23.05 -4.59 2.22
C ALA A 205 -21.69 -4.23 1.62
N GLN A 206 -21.65 -3.86 0.33
CA GLN A 206 -20.42 -3.40 -0.34
C GLN A 206 -19.86 -2.14 0.32
N PHE A 207 -20.71 -1.17 0.64
CA PHE A 207 -20.30 0.03 1.37
C PHE A 207 -19.68 -0.31 2.72
N MET A 208 -20.31 -1.21 3.51
CA MET A 208 -19.76 -1.65 4.79
C MET A 208 -18.41 -2.37 4.63
N CYS A 209 -18.25 -3.20 3.60
CA CYS A 209 -16.97 -3.83 3.29
C CYS A 209 -15.87 -2.78 3.00
N LEU A 210 -16.18 -1.75 2.22
CA LEU A 210 -15.21 -0.68 1.91
C LEU A 210 -14.85 0.16 3.14
N MET A 211 -15.82 0.45 4.00
CA MET A 211 -15.54 1.11 5.29
C MET A 211 -14.67 0.23 6.20
N GLY A 212 -14.97 -1.09 6.27
CA GLY A 212 -14.15 -2.07 6.98
C GLY A 212 -12.74 -2.18 6.41
N ALA A 213 -12.58 -2.18 5.09
CA ALA A 213 -11.27 -2.15 4.42
C ALA A 213 -10.46 -0.91 4.79
N GLY A 214 -11.10 0.25 4.86
CA GLY A 214 -10.44 1.49 5.27
C GLY A 214 -10.05 1.51 6.76
N ALA A 215 -10.86 0.91 7.62
CA ALA A 215 -10.57 0.82 9.05
C ALA A 215 -9.47 -0.21 9.37
N ALA A 216 -9.31 -1.25 8.53
CA ALA A 216 -8.30 -2.30 8.67
C ALA A 216 -6.95 -1.94 8.03
N ALA A 217 -6.88 -0.84 7.26
CA ALA A 217 -5.68 -0.37 6.56
C ALA A 217 -4.82 0.51 7.46
#